data_003bf1786688186b2d9197ff3ac26507
#
_entry.id   003bf1786688186b2d9197ff3ac26507
#
_cell.length_a   1.000
_cell.length_b   1.000
_cell.length_c   1.000
_cell.angle_alpha   90.00
_cell.angle_beta   90.00
_cell.angle_gamma   90.00
#
_symmetry.space_group_name_H-M   'P 1'
#
loop_
_entity.id
_entity.type
_entity.pdbx_description
1 polymer ?
#
loop_
_entity_poly.entity_id
_entity_poly.type
_entity_poly.pdbx_seq_one_letter_code
_entity_poly.pdbx_strand_id
1 'polypeptide(L)'
;MIKFLYEYPVTFISDKKILVISDLHIGIENELYNKGVVIPPQVEKFKKILDKLIEQTKAKTLVILGDLKHNVPGISLREERQIPKLFEDLVKRVEVVLCKGNHDTEMKGLLPENVKIYSSRGFKIEEYGFFHGHAWPSKLLIKCDYLFMGHVQQAVEFIDKLGYRSVQQVWLKGELNQEIIKKKYKTKKTGELNIIITPSFNKLSGSLVVNKKLKEELTGPLFTNKVLDINKMTAYLLDGTCLGKVGEI
;
A
#
# COMPACT_ATOMS: atom_id res chain seq x y z
N MET A 1 -11.52 -10.51 -10.79
CA MET A 1 -10.17 -10.55 -11.46
C MET A 1 -9.33 -9.37 -10.98
N ILE A 2 -8.08 -9.61 -10.59
CA ILE A 2 -7.13 -8.58 -10.11
C ILE A 2 -6.28 -8.09 -11.29
N LYS A 3 -6.15 -6.76 -11.43
CA LYS A 3 -5.37 -6.09 -12.48
C LYS A 3 -4.46 -5.03 -11.87
N PHE A 4 -3.20 -4.99 -12.26
CA PHE A 4 -2.31 -3.86 -12.00
C PHE A 4 -2.61 -2.77 -13.05
N LEU A 5 -2.81 -1.54 -12.59
CA LEU A 5 -3.06 -0.41 -13.52
C LEU A 5 -1.70 0.19 -13.91
N TYR A 6 -1.29 -0.06 -15.14
CA TYR A 6 0.00 0.36 -15.65
C TYR A 6 0.24 1.87 -15.47
N GLU A 7 1.50 2.23 -15.26
CA GLU A 7 1.99 3.58 -14.93
C GLU A 7 1.63 4.11 -13.53
N TYR A 8 0.64 3.50 -12.85
CA TYR A 8 0.19 3.93 -11.53
C TYR A 8 0.36 2.81 -10.50
N PRO A 9 0.81 3.11 -9.27
CA PRO A 9 0.90 2.13 -8.18
C PRO A 9 -0.49 1.80 -7.62
N VAL A 10 -1.38 1.30 -8.48
CA VAL A 10 -2.79 1.05 -8.18
C VAL A 10 -3.20 -0.33 -8.65
N THR A 11 -3.85 -1.07 -7.78
CA THR A 11 -4.43 -2.37 -8.12
C THR A 11 -5.95 -2.22 -8.29
N PHE A 12 -6.52 -2.84 -9.30
CA PHE A 12 -7.95 -2.85 -9.57
C PHE A 12 -8.54 -4.25 -9.49
N ILE A 13 -9.51 -4.44 -8.62
CA ILE A 13 -10.30 -5.67 -8.49
C ILE A 13 -11.56 -5.46 -9.33
N SER A 14 -11.53 -5.94 -10.57
CA SER A 14 -12.51 -5.55 -11.60
C SER A 14 -13.93 -6.08 -11.36
N ASP A 15 -14.06 -7.29 -10.84
CA ASP A 15 -15.35 -7.92 -10.49
C ASP A 15 -16.07 -7.21 -9.33
N LYS A 16 -15.31 -6.60 -8.43
CA LYS A 16 -15.84 -5.82 -7.29
C LYS A 16 -15.80 -4.31 -7.53
N LYS A 17 -15.19 -3.84 -8.61
CA LYS A 17 -14.97 -2.42 -8.91
C LYS A 17 -14.25 -1.68 -7.79
N ILE A 18 -13.21 -2.30 -7.22
CA ILE A 18 -12.42 -1.74 -6.13
C ILE A 18 -11.06 -1.29 -6.66
N LEU A 19 -10.70 -0.03 -6.42
CA LEU A 19 -9.33 0.47 -6.53
C LEU A 19 -8.62 0.31 -5.19
N VAL A 20 -7.36 -0.15 -5.22
CA VAL A 20 -6.53 -0.34 -4.02
C VAL A 20 -5.25 0.47 -4.19
N ILE A 21 -4.97 1.34 -3.22
CA ILE A 21 -3.75 2.16 -3.13
C ILE A 21 -3.17 2.08 -1.72
N SER A 22 -1.92 2.51 -1.55
CA SER A 22 -1.22 2.50 -0.27
C SER A 22 -0.27 3.69 -0.12
N ASP A 23 0.08 4.05 1.11
CA ASP A 23 1.21 4.90 1.45
C ASP A 23 1.19 6.26 0.70
N LEU A 24 0.15 7.08 0.93
CA LEU A 24 0.02 8.41 0.34
C LEU A 24 0.97 9.42 1.01
N HIS A 25 1.25 9.25 2.31
CA HIS A 25 2.12 10.14 3.07
C HIS A 25 1.89 11.61 2.74
N ILE A 26 0.64 12.05 2.74
CA ILE A 26 0.30 13.47 2.55
C ILE A 26 1.01 14.27 3.64
N GLY A 27 1.69 15.34 3.25
CA GLY A 27 2.45 16.19 4.16
C GLY A 27 3.96 15.89 4.20
N ILE A 28 4.46 14.86 3.52
CA ILE A 28 5.90 14.52 3.46
C ILE A 28 6.76 15.69 2.95
N GLU A 29 6.16 16.59 2.18
CA GLU A 29 6.84 17.77 1.67
C GLU A 29 7.36 18.68 2.80
N ASN A 30 6.77 18.62 4.00
CA ASN A 30 7.27 19.37 5.16
C ASN A 30 8.59 18.81 5.67
N GLU A 31 8.73 17.48 5.72
CA GLU A 31 10.00 16.84 6.10
C GLU A 31 11.09 17.18 5.08
N LEU A 32 10.77 17.11 3.79
CA LEU A 32 11.70 17.46 2.71
C LEU A 32 12.10 18.94 2.76
N TYR A 33 11.15 19.84 3.04
CA TYR A 33 11.43 21.25 3.24
C TYR A 33 12.41 21.50 4.38
N ASN A 34 12.22 20.83 5.51
CA ASN A 34 13.14 20.91 6.65
C ASN A 34 14.56 20.38 6.33
N LYS A 35 14.66 19.51 5.33
CA LYS A 35 15.93 19.00 4.76
C LYS A 35 16.47 19.88 3.62
N GLY A 36 15.88 21.05 3.37
CA GLY A 36 16.30 22.00 2.33
C GLY A 36 15.79 21.71 0.91
N VAL A 37 14.81 20.77 0.77
CA VAL A 37 14.25 20.39 -0.54
C VAL A 37 12.84 20.93 -0.69
N VAL A 38 12.63 21.88 -1.61
CA VAL A 38 11.31 22.48 -1.87
C VAL A 38 10.59 21.69 -2.95
N ILE A 39 9.47 21.07 -2.57
CA ILE A 39 8.61 20.31 -3.48
C ILE A 39 7.18 20.83 -3.38
N PRO A 40 6.48 21.03 -4.52
CA PRO A 40 5.06 21.41 -4.52
C PRO A 40 4.19 20.34 -3.85
N PRO A 41 3.06 20.72 -3.23
CA PRO A 41 2.11 19.79 -2.66
C PRO A 41 1.65 18.71 -3.66
N GLN A 42 1.69 17.44 -3.27
CA GLN A 42 1.37 16.32 -4.17
C GLN A 42 -0.14 16.01 -4.24
N VAL A 43 -0.95 16.54 -3.34
CA VAL A 43 -2.39 16.21 -3.22
C VAL A 43 -3.16 16.50 -4.50
N GLU A 44 -2.91 17.62 -5.19
CA GLU A 44 -3.57 17.95 -6.46
C GLU A 44 -3.20 16.94 -7.57
N LYS A 45 -1.98 16.43 -7.57
CA LYS A 45 -1.54 15.36 -8.47
C LYS A 45 -2.24 14.05 -8.13
N PHE A 46 -2.32 13.69 -6.85
CA PHE A 46 -3.04 12.50 -6.39
C PHE A 46 -4.50 12.56 -6.80
N LYS A 47 -5.16 13.71 -6.58
CA LYS A 47 -6.54 13.93 -6.99
C LYS A 47 -6.73 13.68 -8.49
N LYS A 48 -5.92 14.30 -9.33
CA LYS A 48 -6.00 14.13 -10.80
C LYS A 48 -5.84 12.67 -11.22
N ILE A 49 -4.90 11.94 -10.61
CA ILE A 49 -4.69 10.51 -10.91
C ILE A 49 -5.92 9.69 -10.48
N LEU A 50 -6.40 9.89 -9.26
CA LEU A 50 -7.55 9.15 -8.72
C LEU A 50 -8.82 9.44 -9.51
N ASP A 51 -9.08 10.71 -9.85
CA ASP A 51 -10.22 11.11 -10.68
C ASP A 51 -10.21 10.40 -12.03
N LYS A 52 -9.06 10.40 -12.72
CA LYS A 52 -8.87 9.69 -13.99
C LYS A 52 -9.13 8.19 -13.85
N LEU A 53 -8.54 7.56 -12.83
CA LEU A 53 -8.66 6.11 -12.64
C LEU A 53 -10.07 5.69 -12.23
N ILE A 54 -10.75 6.45 -11.38
CA ILE A 54 -12.15 6.21 -11.01
C ILE A 54 -13.04 6.28 -12.25
N GLU A 55 -12.83 7.27 -13.12
CA GLU A 55 -13.60 7.42 -14.35
C GLU A 55 -13.34 6.27 -15.33
N GLN A 56 -12.09 5.92 -15.59
CA GLN A 56 -11.71 4.86 -16.53
C GLN A 56 -12.16 3.48 -16.09
N THR A 57 -12.05 3.16 -14.79
CA THR A 57 -12.37 1.83 -14.26
C THR A 57 -13.84 1.68 -13.85
N LYS A 58 -14.58 2.81 -13.74
CA LYS A 58 -15.90 2.86 -13.12
C LYS A 58 -15.90 2.23 -11.72
N ALA A 59 -14.82 2.48 -10.97
CA ALA A 59 -14.68 1.98 -9.61
C ALA A 59 -15.80 2.51 -8.72
N LYS A 60 -16.26 1.68 -7.80
CA LYS A 60 -17.29 2.03 -6.81
C LYS A 60 -16.68 2.25 -5.43
N THR A 61 -15.54 1.63 -5.17
CA THR A 61 -14.85 1.70 -3.88
C THR A 61 -13.37 2.00 -4.08
N LEU A 62 -12.85 2.91 -3.28
CA LEU A 62 -11.41 3.18 -3.13
C LEU A 62 -10.96 2.67 -1.76
N VAL A 63 -10.08 1.68 -1.75
CA VAL A 63 -9.42 1.16 -0.54
C VAL A 63 -8.04 1.77 -0.41
N ILE A 64 -7.76 2.36 0.74
CA ILE A 64 -6.46 2.92 1.12
C ILE A 64 -5.85 2.04 2.21
N LEU A 65 -4.70 1.43 1.92
CA LEU A 65 -4.02 0.48 2.80
C LEU A 65 -3.12 1.16 3.85
N GLY A 66 -3.48 2.34 4.29
CA GLY A 66 -2.80 3.05 5.38
C GLY A 66 -1.72 4.02 4.94
N ASP A 67 -1.11 4.63 5.95
CA ASP A 67 -0.14 5.71 5.83
C ASP A 67 -0.64 6.84 4.93
N LEU A 68 -1.87 7.30 5.24
CA LEU A 68 -2.50 8.41 4.56
C LEU A 68 -1.77 9.71 4.83
N LYS A 69 -1.50 10.02 6.11
CA LYS A 69 -0.71 11.18 6.51
C LYS A 69 0.74 10.82 6.79
N HIS A 70 1.63 11.80 6.77
CA HIS A 70 3.05 11.57 6.98
C HIS A 70 3.52 11.87 8.41
N ASN A 71 3.07 12.96 9.00
CA ASN A 71 3.60 13.45 10.27
C ASN A 71 3.26 12.53 11.45
N VAL A 72 4.28 12.17 12.25
CA VAL A 72 4.15 11.38 13.49
C VAL A 72 5.13 11.93 14.52
N PRO A 73 4.68 12.25 15.74
CA PRO A 73 3.29 12.31 16.20
C PRO A 73 2.54 13.54 15.65
N GLY A 74 1.22 13.52 15.79
CA GLY A 74 0.35 14.68 15.52
C GLY A 74 0.01 14.86 14.03
N ILE A 75 -0.47 16.06 13.73
CA ILE A 75 -0.96 16.47 12.41
C ILE A 75 -0.28 17.81 12.08
N SER A 76 0.30 17.94 10.91
CA SER A 76 0.82 19.22 10.42
C SER A 76 -0.30 20.10 9.86
N LEU A 77 -0.13 21.43 9.89
CA LEU A 77 -1.07 22.38 9.30
C LEU A 77 -1.37 22.09 7.81
N ARG A 78 -0.42 21.50 7.11
CA ARG A 78 -0.58 21.12 5.71
C ARG A 78 -1.51 19.92 5.57
N GLU A 79 -1.34 18.89 6.39
CA GLU A 79 -2.21 17.72 6.43
C GLU A 79 -3.64 18.11 6.81
N GLU A 80 -3.77 18.97 7.83
CA GLU A 80 -5.06 19.49 8.31
C GLU A 80 -5.86 20.21 7.22
N ARG A 81 -5.17 20.87 6.27
CA ARG A 81 -5.82 21.59 5.16
C ARG A 81 -6.03 20.72 3.93
N GLN A 82 -5.10 19.84 3.62
CA GLN A 82 -5.09 19.11 2.36
C GLN A 82 -5.90 17.82 2.40
N ILE A 83 -5.86 17.07 3.51
CA ILE A 83 -6.56 15.80 3.62
C ILE A 83 -8.07 15.99 3.51
N PRO A 84 -8.72 16.88 4.31
CA PRO A 84 -10.17 17.07 4.20
C PRO A 84 -10.59 17.43 2.78
N LYS A 85 -9.90 18.41 2.16
CA LYS A 85 -10.21 18.87 0.80
C LYS A 85 -10.18 17.75 -0.25
N LEU A 86 -9.17 16.85 -0.18
CA LEU A 86 -9.09 15.70 -1.08
C LEU A 86 -10.26 14.74 -0.87
N PHE A 87 -10.56 14.43 0.39
CA PHE A 87 -11.57 13.43 0.71
C PHE A 87 -13.00 13.90 0.51
N GLU A 88 -13.30 15.19 0.74
CA GLU A 88 -14.61 15.79 0.43
C GLU A 88 -15.01 15.60 -1.04
N ASP A 89 -14.04 15.62 -1.96
CA ASP A 89 -14.28 15.38 -3.38
C ASP A 89 -14.38 13.89 -3.71
N LEU A 90 -13.51 13.07 -3.12
CA LEU A 90 -13.48 11.62 -3.38
C LEU A 90 -14.77 10.91 -2.94
N VAL A 91 -15.30 11.26 -1.74
CA VAL A 91 -16.52 10.63 -1.20
C VAL A 91 -17.79 10.95 -1.99
N LYS A 92 -17.77 11.97 -2.87
CA LYS A 92 -18.88 12.27 -3.79
C LYS A 92 -18.90 11.32 -5.00
N ARG A 93 -17.79 10.62 -5.26
CA ARG A 93 -17.58 9.81 -6.47
C ARG A 93 -17.51 8.31 -6.18
N VAL A 94 -16.91 7.93 -5.06
CA VAL A 94 -16.71 6.53 -4.66
C VAL A 94 -16.87 6.36 -3.16
N GLU A 95 -17.22 5.17 -2.73
CA GLU A 95 -17.08 4.77 -1.33
C GLU A 95 -15.59 4.74 -0.98
N VAL A 96 -15.18 5.43 0.10
CA VAL A 96 -13.79 5.43 0.54
C VAL A 96 -13.64 4.63 1.82
N VAL A 97 -12.69 3.69 1.80
CA VAL A 97 -12.38 2.81 2.93
C VAL A 97 -10.90 2.92 3.26
N LEU A 98 -10.58 3.29 4.49
CA LEU A 98 -9.22 3.39 5.00
C LEU A 98 -8.93 2.28 6.01
N CYS A 99 -7.85 1.54 5.81
CA CYS A 99 -7.20 0.74 6.85
C CYS A 99 -6.06 1.56 7.43
N LYS A 100 -6.02 1.83 8.73
CA LYS A 100 -4.98 2.67 9.35
C LYS A 100 -3.59 2.05 9.22
N GLY A 101 -2.61 2.87 8.79
CA GLY A 101 -1.20 2.57 8.87
C GLY A 101 -0.57 3.00 10.21
N ASN A 102 0.75 2.89 10.33
CA ASN A 102 1.47 3.31 11.53
C ASN A 102 1.60 4.84 11.63
N HIS A 103 1.49 5.56 10.52
CA HIS A 103 1.43 7.03 10.50
C HIS A 103 0.03 7.59 10.79
N ASP A 104 -1.02 6.79 10.71
CA ASP A 104 -2.41 7.24 10.83
C ASP A 104 -2.90 7.31 12.28
N THR A 105 -2.08 7.88 13.15
CA THR A 105 -2.47 8.27 14.49
C THR A 105 -3.22 9.62 14.46
N GLU A 106 -4.09 9.86 15.45
CA GLU A 106 -4.75 11.16 15.62
C GLU A 106 -5.53 11.67 14.40
N MET A 107 -6.23 10.77 13.68
CA MET A 107 -7.00 11.08 12.47
C MET A 107 -8.35 11.77 12.73
N LYS A 108 -8.69 12.08 13.99
CA LYS A 108 -9.99 12.65 14.35
C LYS A 108 -10.19 14.01 13.67
N GLY A 109 -11.29 14.17 12.94
CA GLY A 109 -11.65 15.40 12.24
C GLY A 109 -10.95 15.63 10.89
N LEU A 110 -10.02 14.74 10.47
CA LEU A 110 -9.36 14.87 9.17
C LEU A 110 -10.18 14.31 8.00
N LEU A 111 -11.10 13.40 8.26
CA LEU A 111 -11.84 12.71 7.22
C LEU A 111 -13.33 12.96 7.36
N PRO A 112 -14.09 13.06 6.24
CA PRO A 112 -15.54 13.09 6.26
C PRO A 112 -16.13 11.87 6.99
N GLU A 113 -17.28 12.04 7.64
CA GLU A 113 -17.93 10.98 8.44
C GLU A 113 -18.31 9.73 7.64
N ASN A 114 -18.54 9.87 6.34
CA ASN A 114 -18.86 8.75 5.44
C ASN A 114 -17.65 7.93 4.99
N VAL A 115 -16.42 8.30 5.38
CA VAL A 115 -15.24 7.46 5.17
C VAL A 115 -15.24 6.33 6.19
N LYS A 116 -15.21 5.09 5.71
CA LYS A 116 -15.10 3.91 6.59
C LYS A 116 -13.67 3.71 7.04
N ILE A 117 -13.42 3.77 8.34
CA ILE A 117 -12.07 3.63 8.91
C ILE A 117 -11.96 2.31 9.70
N TYR A 118 -10.99 1.49 9.31
CA TYR A 118 -10.67 0.23 10.00
C TYR A 118 -9.31 0.34 10.70
N SER A 119 -9.12 -0.51 11.73
CA SER A 119 -7.83 -0.61 12.41
C SER A 119 -6.75 -1.18 11.48
N SER A 120 -5.49 -1.02 11.87
CA SER A 120 -4.33 -1.59 11.18
C SER A 120 -4.37 -3.11 10.97
N ARG A 121 -5.21 -3.82 11.73
CA ARG A 121 -5.42 -5.26 11.57
C ARG A 121 -6.28 -5.61 10.37
N GLY A 122 -6.85 -4.62 9.69
CA GLY A 122 -7.53 -4.73 8.42
C GLY A 122 -8.96 -5.21 8.47
N PHE A 123 -9.53 -5.34 7.30
CA PHE A 123 -10.92 -5.76 7.04
C PHE A 123 -10.96 -6.63 5.77
N LYS A 124 -12.11 -7.23 5.50
CA LYS A 124 -12.33 -8.00 4.27
C LYS A 124 -13.57 -7.53 3.51
N ILE A 125 -13.53 -7.70 2.21
CA ILE A 125 -14.69 -7.65 1.32
C ILE A 125 -14.71 -9.00 0.61
N GLU A 126 -15.66 -9.84 0.93
CA GLU A 126 -15.79 -11.21 0.44
C GLU A 126 -14.50 -12.03 0.59
N GLU A 127 -13.86 -12.49 -0.50
CA GLU A 127 -12.60 -13.25 -0.52
C GLU A 127 -11.33 -12.38 -0.48
N TYR A 128 -11.48 -11.05 -0.49
CA TYR A 128 -10.38 -10.09 -0.49
C TYR A 128 -10.15 -9.50 0.89
N GLY A 129 -8.94 -9.60 1.40
CA GLY A 129 -8.51 -9.03 2.67
C GLY A 129 -7.58 -7.83 2.47
N PHE A 130 -7.75 -6.80 3.28
CA PHE A 130 -7.02 -5.53 3.18
C PHE A 130 -6.45 -5.14 4.53
N PHE A 131 -5.16 -4.85 4.61
CA PHE A 131 -4.48 -4.41 5.84
C PHE A 131 -3.20 -3.66 5.49
N HIS A 132 -2.66 -2.88 6.44
CA HIS A 132 -1.47 -2.09 6.12
C HIS A 132 -0.18 -2.93 6.08
N GLY A 133 0.12 -3.71 7.13
CA GLY A 133 1.32 -4.57 7.15
C GLY A 133 2.18 -4.45 8.41
N HIS A 134 2.20 -3.32 9.11
CA HIS A 134 2.97 -3.14 10.34
C HIS A 134 2.43 -3.93 11.55
N ALA A 135 1.21 -4.42 11.48
CA ALA A 135 0.57 -5.21 12.51
C ALA A 135 0.06 -6.56 11.97
N TRP A 136 -0.14 -7.55 12.86
CA TRP A 136 -0.74 -8.80 12.47
C TRP A 136 -2.14 -8.58 11.88
N PRO A 137 -2.47 -9.17 10.71
CA PRO A 137 -3.82 -9.11 10.17
C PRO A 137 -4.83 -9.73 11.13
N SER A 138 -6.08 -9.29 11.07
CA SER A 138 -7.14 -9.86 11.90
C SER A 138 -7.42 -11.33 11.53
N LYS A 139 -7.98 -12.10 12.48
CA LYS A 139 -8.34 -13.51 12.23
C LYS A 139 -9.36 -13.69 11.10
N LEU A 140 -10.09 -12.64 10.74
CA LEU A 140 -11.02 -12.67 9.61
C LEU A 140 -10.30 -12.78 8.27
N LEU A 141 -9.12 -12.16 8.13
CA LEU A 141 -8.38 -12.11 6.89
C LEU A 141 -7.72 -13.44 6.52
N ILE A 142 -7.43 -14.30 7.48
CA ILE A 142 -6.82 -15.60 7.17
C ILE A 142 -7.76 -16.56 6.42
N LYS A 143 -9.02 -16.21 6.24
CA LYS A 143 -10.00 -16.94 5.45
C LYS A 143 -10.11 -16.41 4.02
N CYS A 144 -9.38 -15.34 3.69
CA CYS A 144 -9.40 -14.75 2.36
C CYS A 144 -8.48 -15.51 1.41
N ASP A 145 -8.83 -15.50 0.12
CA ASP A 145 -7.99 -16.09 -0.92
C ASP A 145 -6.94 -15.10 -1.40
N TYR A 146 -7.26 -13.80 -1.33
CA TYR A 146 -6.33 -12.72 -1.69
C TYR A 146 -6.19 -11.72 -0.56
N LEU A 147 -4.96 -11.33 -0.28
CA LEU A 147 -4.60 -10.31 0.69
C LEU A 147 -3.88 -9.15 0.00
N PHE A 148 -4.22 -7.91 0.36
CA PHE A 148 -3.57 -6.70 -0.11
C PHE A 148 -2.90 -6.00 1.08
N MET A 149 -1.62 -5.66 0.89
CA MET A 149 -0.79 -5.04 1.93
C MET A 149 0.00 -3.86 1.34
N GLY A 150 0.24 -2.82 2.14
CA GLY A 150 1.16 -1.71 1.87
C GLY A 150 2.42 -1.78 2.72
N HIS A 151 2.83 -0.64 3.29
CA HIS A 151 3.87 -0.49 4.31
C HIS A 151 5.33 -0.70 3.86
N VAL A 152 5.59 -1.63 2.95
CA VAL A 152 6.96 -2.02 2.57
C VAL A 152 7.62 -0.98 1.67
N GLN A 153 6.83 -0.28 0.85
CA GLN A 153 7.32 0.73 -0.12
C GLN A 153 8.43 0.16 -1.03
N GLN A 154 8.24 -1.04 -1.50
CA GLN A 154 9.24 -1.84 -2.20
C GLN A 154 9.57 -1.29 -3.59
N ALA A 155 10.87 -1.42 -3.94
CA ALA A 155 11.41 -1.12 -5.26
C ALA A 155 12.53 -2.10 -5.63
N VAL A 156 12.85 -2.18 -6.89
CA VAL A 156 14.04 -2.87 -7.40
C VAL A 156 15.04 -1.86 -7.95
N GLU A 157 16.32 -2.12 -7.77
CA GLU A 157 17.40 -1.31 -8.32
C GLU A 157 18.04 -2.05 -9.50
N PHE A 158 18.17 -1.33 -10.60
CA PHE A 158 18.94 -1.76 -11.76
C PHE A 158 20.25 -0.95 -11.83
N ILE A 159 21.33 -1.63 -12.20
CA ILE A 159 22.61 -0.99 -12.44
C ILE A 159 23.03 -1.34 -13.87
N ASP A 160 23.20 -0.33 -14.71
CA ASP A 160 23.65 -0.55 -16.08
C ASP A 160 25.17 -0.80 -16.14
N LYS A 161 25.67 -1.12 -17.34
CA LYS A 161 27.11 -1.39 -17.58
C LYS A 161 28.04 -0.20 -17.30
N LEU A 162 27.49 1.02 -17.25
CA LEU A 162 28.22 2.26 -16.95
C LEU A 162 28.16 2.62 -15.46
N GLY A 163 27.44 1.82 -14.64
CA GLY A 163 27.26 2.06 -13.21
C GLY A 163 26.10 3.00 -12.88
N TYR A 164 25.29 3.42 -13.85
CA TYR A 164 24.10 4.22 -13.58
C TYR A 164 23.04 3.38 -12.84
N ARG A 165 22.50 3.96 -11.78
CA ARG A 165 21.51 3.30 -10.91
C ARG A 165 20.12 3.86 -11.16
N SER A 166 19.16 2.96 -11.38
CA SER A 166 17.75 3.26 -11.50
C SER A 166 16.95 2.44 -10.49
N VAL A 167 16.14 3.12 -9.69
CA VAL A 167 15.25 2.49 -8.69
C VAL A 167 13.81 2.58 -9.17
N GLN A 168 13.14 1.45 -9.30
CA GLN A 168 11.79 1.35 -9.85
C GLN A 168 10.85 0.69 -8.84
N GLN A 169 9.71 1.29 -8.58
CA GLN A 169 8.65 0.71 -7.75
C GLN A 169 8.09 -0.56 -8.39
N VAL A 170 7.75 -1.54 -7.56
CA VAL A 170 7.20 -2.82 -8.00
C VAL A 170 6.01 -3.25 -7.16
N TRP A 171 5.05 -3.97 -7.78
CA TRP A 171 4.19 -4.86 -7.01
C TRP A 171 4.96 -6.13 -6.68
N LEU A 172 4.70 -6.69 -5.50
CA LEU A 172 5.17 -8.03 -5.16
C LEU A 172 3.97 -8.96 -5.00
N LYS A 173 4.01 -10.11 -5.65
CA LYS A 173 2.98 -11.14 -5.54
C LYS A 173 3.60 -12.41 -4.98
N GLY A 174 2.96 -13.00 -3.97
CA GLY A 174 3.42 -14.23 -3.33
C GLY A 174 2.31 -14.91 -2.55
N GLU A 175 2.68 -15.81 -1.65
CA GLU A 175 1.78 -16.57 -0.80
C GLU A 175 2.28 -16.56 0.64
N LEU A 176 1.37 -16.52 1.60
CA LEU A 176 1.73 -16.66 3.00
C LEU A 176 1.95 -18.14 3.37
N ASN A 177 2.90 -18.39 4.27
CA ASN A 177 3.10 -19.71 4.84
C ASN A 177 1.89 -20.12 5.68
N GLN A 178 1.03 -20.96 5.13
CA GLN A 178 -0.22 -21.37 5.76
C GLN A 178 -0.01 -22.10 7.08
N GLU A 179 1.08 -22.87 7.23
CA GLU A 179 1.33 -23.64 8.46
C GLU A 179 1.66 -22.70 9.62
N ILE A 180 2.46 -21.65 9.38
CA ILE A 180 2.75 -20.64 10.39
C ILE A 180 1.47 -19.86 10.74
N ILE A 181 0.65 -19.51 9.75
CA ILE A 181 -0.65 -18.85 9.95
C ILE A 181 -1.60 -19.74 10.77
N LYS A 182 -1.74 -21.01 10.42
CA LYS A 182 -2.59 -21.95 11.18
C LYS A 182 -2.15 -22.05 12.63
N LYS A 183 -0.85 -22.16 12.87
CA LYS A 183 -0.27 -22.18 14.23
C LYS A 183 -0.55 -20.89 15.00
N LYS A 184 -0.30 -19.73 14.38
CA LYS A 184 -0.50 -18.39 15.00
C LYS A 184 -1.93 -18.16 15.41
N TYR A 185 -2.89 -18.48 14.56
CA TYR A 185 -4.32 -18.20 14.79
C TYR A 185 -5.09 -19.38 15.39
N LYS A 186 -4.38 -20.48 15.69
CA LYS A 186 -4.99 -21.72 16.25
C LYS A 186 -6.20 -22.16 15.41
N THR A 187 -5.99 -22.36 14.11
CA THR A 187 -7.02 -22.75 13.15
C THR A 187 -6.55 -23.93 12.28
N LYS A 188 -7.52 -24.75 11.85
CA LYS A 188 -7.24 -25.88 10.93
C LYS A 188 -7.40 -25.49 9.47
N LYS A 189 -8.14 -24.40 9.17
CA LYS A 189 -8.48 -23.99 7.80
C LYS A 189 -8.13 -22.52 7.57
N THR A 190 -7.58 -22.24 6.38
CA THR A 190 -7.34 -20.90 5.84
C THR A 190 -7.95 -20.78 4.45
N GLY A 191 -8.01 -19.58 3.88
CA GLY A 191 -8.14 -19.37 2.45
C GLY A 191 -6.81 -19.69 1.76
N GLU A 192 -6.68 -19.35 0.48
CA GLU A 192 -5.45 -19.55 -0.30
C GLU A 192 -4.30 -18.66 0.17
N LEU A 193 -4.63 -17.49 0.73
CA LEU A 193 -3.67 -16.51 1.28
C LEU A 193 -2.63 -16.02 0.27
N ASN A 194 -3.03 -15.89 -1.01
CA ASN A 194 -2.25 -15.15 -1.99
C ASN A 194 -2.10 -13.69 -1.51
N ILE A 195 -0.88 -13.14 -1.53
CA ILE A 195 -0.64 -11.77 -1.08
C ILE A 195 -0.09 -10.90 -2.19
N ILE A 196 -0.58 -9.67 -2.26
CA ILE A 196 -0.10 -8.60 -3.14
C ILE A 196 0.36 -7.44 -2.27
N ILE A 197 1.65 -7.09 -2.35
CA ILE A 197 2.16 -5.88 -1.72
C ILE A 197 2.07 -4.77 -2.75
N THR A 198 1.26 -3.77 -2.42
CA THR A 198 0.99 -2.60 -3.27
C THR A 198 2.14 -1.60 -3.12
N PRO A 199 2.73 -1.09 -4.21
CA PRO A 199 3.76 -0.06 -4.11
C PRO A 199 3.16 1.25 -3.57
N SER A 200 4.01 2.09 -2.97
CA SER A 200 3.59 3.39 -2.45
C SER A 200 2.98 4.26 -3.55
N PHE A 201 1.81 4.86 -3.26
CA PHE A 201 1.17 5.81 -4.17
C PHE A 201 1.98 7.11 -4.30
N ASN A 202 2.64 7.51 -3.21
CA ASN A 202 3.52 8.67 -3.19
C ASN A 202 4.97 8.27 -3.46
N LYS A 203 5.49 8.64 -4.62
CA LYS A 203 6.90 8.36 -4.98
C LYS A 203 7.92 9.05 -4.06
N LEU A 204 7.50 10.05 -3.27
CA LEU A 204 8.37 10.78 -2.35
C LEU A 204 8.58 10.07 -1.01
N SER A 205 7.75 9.07 -0.69
CA SER A 205 7.81 8.37 0.62
C SER A 205 9.07 7.52 0.82
N GLY A 206 9.94 7.47 -0.17
CA GLY A 206 11.11 6.61 -0.17
C GLY A 206 10.85 5.27 -0.85
N SER A 207 11.87 4.42 -0.87
CA SER A 207 11.78 3.08 -1.45
C SER A 207 12.73 2.13 -0.76
N LEU A 208 12.23 0.95 -0.37
CA LEU A 208 13.05 -0.14 0.10
C LEU A 208 13.47 -1.01 -1.10
N VAL A 209 14.76 -0.99 -1.43
CA VAL A 209 15.31 -1.82 -2.50
C VAL A 209 15.38 -3.28 -2.06
N VAL A 210 14.55 -4.13 -2.66
CA VAL A 210 14.34 -5.53 -2.19
C VAL A 210 15.21 -6.57 -2.91
N ASN A 211 15.79 -6.27 -4.07
CA ASN A 211 16.67 -7.16 -4.82
C ASN A 211 18.15 -7.02 -4.44
N LYS A 212 18.44 -6.44 -3.29
CA LYS A 212 19.77 -6.38 -2.69
C LYS A 212 19.75 -7.00 -1.31
N LYS A 213 20.95 -7.34 -0.81
CA LYS A 213 21.06 -7.72 0.59
C LYS A 213 20.56 -6.55 1.45
N LEU A 214 19.43 -6.73 2.10
CA LEU A 214 18.83 -5.72 2.92
C LEU A 214 19.79 -5.39 4.08
N LYS A 215 20.12 -4.11 4.24
CA LYS A 215 20.91 -3.62 5.37
C LYS A 215 20.05 -3.54 6.64
N GLU A 216 18.75 -3.36 6.45
CA GLU A 216 17.75 -3.30 7.51
C GLU A 216 16.79 -4.47 7.36
N GLU A 217 16.33 -5.01 8.48
CA GLU A 217 15.32 -6.05 8.46
C GLU A 217 13.98 -5.47 7.96
N LEU A 218 13.29 -6.25 7.14
CA LEU A 218 11.92 -5.93 6.76
C LEU A 218 11.05 -5.84 8.00
N THR A 219 10.41 -4.69 8.17
CA THR A 219 9.53 -4.45 9.31
C THR A 219 8.16 -5.13 9.09
N GLY A 220 7.50 -5.40 10.21
CA GLY A 220 6.17 -6.03 10.20
C GLY A 220 6.20 -7.54 10.50
N PRO A 221 5.13 -8.02 11.14
CA PRO A 221 5.10 -9.36 11.74
C PRO A 221 5.12 -10.50 10.72
N LEU A 222 4.72 -10.28 9.47
CA LEU A 222 4.76 -11.32 8.44
C LEU A 222 6.18 -11.68 8.02
N PHE A 223 7.08 -10.70 8.00
CA PHE A 223 8.50 -10.90 7.68
C PHE A 223 9.27 -11.40 8.89
N THR A 224 9.15 -10.73 10.03
CA THR A 224 9.90 -11.08 11.26
C THR A 224 9.58 -12.49 11.78
N ASN A 225 8.37 -12.99 11.49
CA ASN A 225 7.96 -14.37 11.83
C ASN A 225 8.05 -15.36 10.66
N LYS A 226 8.73 -14.99 9.55
CA LYS A 226 8.96 -15.84 8.38
C LYS A 226 7.66 -16.39 7.75
N VAL A 227 6.56 -15.65 7.92
CA VAL A 227 5.28 -15.98 7.27
C VAL A 227 5.33 -15.65 5.79
N LEU A 228 6.09 -14.63 5.45
CA LEU A 228 6.33 -14.16 4.09
C LEU A 228 7.83 -14.09 3.83
N ASP A 229 8.26 -14.70 2.73
CA ASP A 229 9.64 -14.66 2.24
C ASP A 229 9.68 -13.80 0.97
N ILE A 230 10.26 -12.61 1.08
CA ILE A 230 10.31 -11.65 -0.02
C ILE A 230 11.08 -12.19 -1.23
N ASN A 231 12.11 -13.01 -1.03
CA ASN A 231 12.92 -13.59 -2.11
C ASN A 231 12.11 -14.54 -3.01
N LYS A 232 11.03 -15.13 -2.48
CA LYS A 232 10.12 -16.01 -3.22
C LYS A 232 8.99 -15.27 -3.93
N MET A 233 8.82 -13.98 -3.67
CA MET A 233 7.78 -13.18 -4.31
C MET A 233 8.18 -12.80 -5.72
N THR A 234 7.20 -12.78 -6.62
CA THR A 234 7.37 -12.29 -7.99
C THR A 234 7.18 -10.79 -8.05
N ALA A 235 8.15 -10.10 -8.63
CA ALA A 235 8.13 -8.65 -8.82
C ALA A 235 7.57 -8.26 -10.19
N TYR A 236 6.75 -7.20 -10.23
CA TYR A 236 6.19 -6.60 -11.44
C TYR A 236 6.44 -5.09 -11.44
N LEU A 237 7.05 -4.57 -12.49
CA LEU A 237 7.21 -3.13 -12.71
C LEU A 237 5.86 -2.44 -12.94
N LEU A 238 5.83 -1.11 -12.80
CA LEU A 238 4.60 -0.33 -13.02
C LEU A 238 4.13 -0.33 -14.49
N ASP A 239 4.96 -0.72 -15.44
CA ASP A 239 4.58 -0.92 -16.84
C ASP A 239 4.01 -2.34 -17.11
N GLY A 240 3.96 -3.20 -16.08
CA GLY A 240 3.47 -4.57 -16.15
C GLY A 240 4.53 -5.62 -16.45
N THR A 241 5.79 -5.24 -16.66
CA THR A 241 6.89 -6.18 -16.90
C THR A 241 7.09 -7.09 -15.68
N CYS A 242 7.01 -8.40 -15.89
CA CYS A 242 7.34 -9.41 -14.88
C CYS A 242 8.85 -9.60 -14.81
N LEU A 243 9.44 -9.33 -13.64
CA LEU A 243 10.88 -9.47 -13.43
C LEU A 243 11.30 -10.85 -12.92
N GLY A 244 10.33 -11.70 -12.56
CA GLY A 244 10.62 -12.96 -11.88
C GLY A 244 10.69 -12.82 -10.36
N LYS A 245 11.30 -13.80 -9.70
CA LYS A 245 11.42 -13.80 -8.23
C LYS A 245 12.46 -12.80 -7.75
N VAL A 246 12.14 -12.09 -6.68
CA VAL A 246 13.04 -11.07 -6.09
C VAL A 246 14.43 -11.62 -5.80
N GLY A 247 14.55 -12.86 -5.31
CA GLY A 247 15.84 -13.48 -5.03
C GLY A 247 16.65 -13.90 -6.27
N GLU A 248 16.10 -13.73 -7.48
CA GLU A 248 16.71 -14.06 -8.77
C GLU A 248 17.05 -12.83 -9.63
N ILE A 249 16.69 -11.63 -9.16
CA ILE A 249 16.87 -10.34 -9.88
C ILE A 249 18.19 -9.67 -9.49
#